data_058946bca8dedae30540e9811545b1fa
#
_entry.id   058946bca8dedae30540e9811545b1fa
#
_cell.length_a   1.000
_cell.length_b   1.000
_cell.length_c   1.000
_cell.angle_alpha   90.00
_cell.angle_beta   90.00
_cell.angle_gamma   90.00
#
_symmetry.space_group_name_H-M   'P 1'
#
loop_
_entity.id
_entity.type
_entity.pdbx_description
1 polymer ?
#
loop_
_entity_poly.entity_id
_entity_poly.type
_entity_poly.pdbx_seq_one_letter_code
_entity_poly.pdbx_strand_id
1 'polypeptide(L)'
;MTSDTTCIAKMNLNEFHKQPQGYLNGGATLAFAEIISGMMSNELVGSHKFGVGQSVTANHLRPVTCEGTLTALGTLLVKGKTSHVWRFDMIDDAQRLISQVTVTLAIVDFDR
;
A
#
# COMPACT_ATOMS: atom_id res chain seq x y z
N MET A 1 5.48 0.66 -12.02
CA MET A 1 4.95 -0.72 -11.98
C MET A 1 5.80 -1.61 -12.85
N THR A 2 6.19 -2.77 -12.35
CA THR A 2 7.07 -3.68 -13.08
C THR A 2 6.30 -4.71 -13.91
N SER A 3 5.05 -4.99 -13.54
CA SER A 3 4.17 -5.89 -14.28
C SER A 3 2.73 -5.66 -13.81
N ASP A 4 1.77 -6.41 -14.37
CA ASP A 4 0.37 -6.33 -13.96
C ASP A 4 0.14 -6.83 -12.53
N THR A 5 1.08 -7.59 -11.98
CA THR A 5 0.91 -8.25 -10.68
C THR A 5 1.84 -7.73 -9.60
N THR A 6 2.79 -6.87 -9.94
CA THR A 6 3.73 -6.31 -8.98
C THR A 6 3.92 -4.81 -9.19
N CYS A 7 4.28 -4.12 -8.12
CA CYS A 7 4.64 -2.71 -8.20
C CYS A 7 5.66 -2.36 -7.11
N ILE A 8 6.34 -1.24 -7.33
CA ILE A 8 7.26 -0.68 -6.35
C ILE A 8 6.91 0.80 -6.20
N ALA A 9 6.75 1.26 -4.97
CA ALA A 9 6.48 2.66 -4.68
C ALA A 9 7.31 3.09 -3.48
N LYS A 10 7.61 4.39 -3.40
CA LYS A 10 8.45 4.93 -2.33
C LYS A 10 7.79 6.14 -1.70
N MET A 11 7.98 6.27 -0.39
CA MET A 11 7.52 7.42 0.36
C MET A 11 8.69 7.98 1.14
N ASN A 12 9.00 9.26 0.92
CA ASN A 12 10.02 9.96 1.70
C ASN A 12 9.46 10.25 3.09
N LEU A 13 10.18 9.80 4.11
CA LEU A 13 9.74 9.95 5.48
C LEU A 13 10.14 11.32 6.03
N ASN A 14 9.25 11.94 6.79
CA ASN A 14 9.49 13.23 7.39
C ASN A 14 8.66 13.37 8.68
N GLU A 15 8.70 14.53 9.31
CA GLU A 15 7.99 14.82 10.56
C GLU A 15 6.49 14.51 10.49
N PHE A 16 5.91 14.67 9.31
CA PHE A 16 4.49 14.45 9.11
C PHE A 16 4.07 12.99 9.34
N HIS A 17 4.99 12.05 9.15
CA HIS A 17 4.74 10.61 9.32
C HIS A 17 5.08 10.11 10.72
N LYS A 18 5.49 10.98 11.60
CA LYS A 18 6.10 10.65 12.89
C LYS A 18 5.05 10.50 13.98
N GLN A 19 5.17 9.47 14.78
CA GLN A 19 4.38 9.36 16.00
C GLN A 19 5.13 10.04 17.16
N PRO A 20 4.48 10.26 18.34
CA PRO A 20 5.09 11.06 19.41
C PRO A 20 6.46 10.58 19.90
N GLN A 21 6.74 9.30 19.81
CA GLN A 21 8.02 8.73 20.24
C GLN A 21 9.13 8.84 19.18
N GLY A 22 8.84 9.45 18.02
CA GLY A 22 9.83 9.66 16.98
C GLY A 22 9.89 8.59 15.90
N TYR A 23 9.05 7.57 15.99
CA TYR A 23 9.01 6.50 15.00
C TYR A 23 7.93 6.76 13.95
N LEU A 24 8.02 6.02 12.85
CA LEU A 24 7.01 6.07 11.80
C LEU A 24 5.64 5.68 12.35
N ASN A 25 4.64 6.50 12.06
CA ASN A 25 3.26 6.23 12.45
C ASN A 25 2.71 5.07 11.61
N GLY A 26 2.15 4.05 12.28
CA GLY A 26 1.55 2.91 11.60
C GLY A 26 0.44 3.31 10.65
N GLY A 27 -0.33 4.36 11.00
CA GLY A 27 -1.37 4.89 10.13
C GLY A 27 -0.84 5.44 8.82
N ALA A 28 0.35 6.04 8.83
CA ALA A 28 0.99 6.52 7.60
C ALA A 28 1.31 5.36 6.66
N THR A 29 1.78 4.24 7.20
CA THR A 29 2.06 3.03 6.41
C THR A 29 0.78 2.47 5.80
N LEU A 30 -0.31 2.41 6.57
CA LEU A 30 -1.61 1.94 6.07
C LEU A 30 -2.15 2.82 4.95
N ALA A 31 -2.08 4.14 5.14
CA ALA A 31 -2.55 5.10 4.13
C ALA A 31 -1.73 4.97 2.84
N PHE A 32 -0.43 4.81 2.96
CA PHE A 32 0.46 4.63 1.82
C PHE A 32 0.05 3.39 1.00
N ALA A 33 -0.14 2.26 1.69
CA ALA A 33 -0.55 1.00 1.03
C ALA A 33 -1.92 1.15 0.35
N GLU A 34 -2.87 1.80 1.01
CA GLU A 34 -4.21 1.97 0.46
C GLU A 34 -4.18 2.85 -0.79
N ILE A 35 -3.42 3.94 -0.76
CA ILE A 35 -3.30 4.85 -1.91
C ILE A 35 -2.66 4.12 -3.10
N ILE A 36 -1.58 3.39 -2.88
CA ILE A 36 -0.88 2.68 -3.97
C ILE A 36 -1.78 1.62 -4.58
N SER A 37 -2.44 0.83 -3.74
CA SER A 37 -3.31 -0.26 -4.24
C SER A 37 -4.46 0.31 -5.06
N GLY A 38 -5.05 1.42 -4.64
CA GLY A 38 -6.11 2.10 -5.39
C GLY A 38 -5.62 2.57 -6.75
N MET A 39 -4.46 3.22 -6.79
CA MET A 39 -3.87 3.70 -8.05
C MET A 39 -3.57 2.56 -9.00
N MET A 40 -2.96 1.48 -8.51
CA MET A 40 -2.60 0.34 -9.35
C MET A 40 -3.83 -0.38 -9.86
N SER A 41 -4.81 -0.64 -9.01
CA SER A 41 -6.05 -1.31 -9.42
C SER A 41 -6.84 -0.48 -10.41
N ASN A 42 -6.87 0.84 -10.22
CA ASN A 42 -7.56 1.72 -11.19
C ASN A 42 -6.94 1.64 -12.58
N GLU A 43 -5.63 1.47 -12.68
CA GLU A 43 -4.99 1.27 -13.97
C GLU A 43 -5.38 -0.07 -14.62
N LEU A 44 -5.58 -1.10 -13.79
CA LEU A 44 -5.85 -2.46 -14.28
C LEU A 44 -7.30 -2.67 -14.72
N VAL A 45 -8.24 -1.93 -14.13
CA VAL A 45 -9.67 -2.19 -14.37
C VAL A 45 -10.30 -1.35 -15.48
N GLY A 46 -9.57 -0.39 -16.01
CA GLY A 46 -10.04 0.43 -17.12
C GLY A 46 -10.91 1.61 -16.69
N SER A 47 -11.50 2.29 -17.67
CA SER A 47 -12.13 3.59 -17.47
C SER A 47 -13.54 3.55 -16.87
N HIS A 48 -14.19 2.38 -16.87
CA HIS A 48 -15.57 2.26 -16.40
C HIS A 48 -15.67 1.74 -14.97
N LYS A 49 -14.56 1.40 -14.35
CA LYS A 49 -14.52 0.84 -13.01
C LYS A 49 -13.46 1.53 -12.18
N PHE A 50 -13.55 1.38 -10.88
CA PHE A 50 -12.52 1.88 -9.97
C PHE A 50 -12.49 1.05 -8.69
N GLY A 51 -11.36 1.10 -7.98
CA GLY A 51 -11.20 0.37 -6.73
C GLY A 51 -11.53 1.24 -5.54
N VAL A 52 -12.25 0.67 -4.58
CA VAL A 52 -12.58 1.31 -3.31
C VAL A 52 -12.02 0.46 -2.18
N GLY A 53 -11.25 1.07 -1.29
CA GLY A 53 -10.70 0.36 -0.13
C GLY A 53 -11.80 -0.24 0.71
N GLN A 54 -11.75 -1.55 0.94
CA GLN A 54 -12.74 -2.30 1.69
C GLN A 54 -12.19 -2.75 3.04
N SER A 55 -10.97 -3.22 3.08
CA SER A 55 -10.30 -3.57 4.32
C SER A 55 -8.79 -3.42 4.16
N VAL A 56 -8.14 -3.08 5.27
CA VAL A 56 -6.69 -2.97 5.35
C VAL A 56 -6.26 -3.65 6.63
N THR A 57 -5.37 -4.62 6.52
CA THR A 57 -4.78 -5.28 7.68
C THR A 57 -3.27 -5.19 7.60
N ALA A 58 -2.63 -5.08 8.76
CA ALA A 58 -1.18 -4.90 8.79
C ALA A 58 -0.56 -5.57 10.00
N ASN A 59 0.66 -6.04 9.80
CA ASN A 59 1.56 -6.45 10.86
C ASN A 59 2.75 -5.50 10.85
N HIS A 60 2.90 -4.72 11.91
CA HIS A 60 4.06 -3.85 12.08
C HIS A 60 5.11 -4.65 12.83
N LEU A 61 6.19 -4.98 12.14
CA LEU A 61 7.17 -5.95 12.62
C LEU A 61 8.38 -5.31 13.28
N ARG A 62 8.68 -4.05 12.94
CA ARG A 62 9.89 -3.38 13.37
C ARG A 62 9.66 -1.87 13.39
N PRO A 63 10.01 -1.19 14.50
CA PRO A 63 9.97 0.26 14.50
C PRO A 63 11.05 0.83 13.59
N VAL A 64 10.77 1.96 12.97
CA VAL A 64 11.72 2.67 12.12
C VAL A 64 11.57 4.16 12.37
N THR A 65 12.69 4.88 12.36
CA THR A 65 12.66 6.34 12.52
C THR A 65 12.12 7.00 11.26
N CYS A 66 11.57 8.21 11.42
CA CYS A 66 11.00 8.94 10.27
C CYS A 66 12.09 9.65 9.48
N GLU A 67 13.06 8.88 9.00
CA GLU A 67 14.15 9.36 8.16
C GLU A 67 14.31 8.43 6.97
N GLY A 68 14.76 8.98 5.85
CA GLY A 68 14.98 8.19 4.66
C GLY A 68 13.71 7.86 3.90
N THR A 69 13.66 6.68 3.34
CA THR A 69 12.58 6.27 2.43
C THR A 69 11.97 4.95 2.88
N LEU A 70 10.65 4.87 2.83
CA LEU A 70 9.93 3.61 2.98
C LEU A 70 9.56 3.12 1.59
N THR A 71 9.97 1.92 1.25
CA THR A 71 9.67 1.31 -0.04
C THR A 71 8.60 0.26 0.12
N ALA A 72 7.56 0.35 -0.69
CA ALA A 72 6.49 -0.64 -0.74
C ALA A 72 6.70 -1.55 -1.94
N LEU A 73 6.81 -2.85 -1.67
CA LEU A 73 6.88 -3.87 -2.70
C LEU A 73 5.53 -4.56 -2.75
N GLY A 74 4.75 -4.26 -3.79
CA GLY A 74 3.37 -4.72 -3.90
C GLY A 74 3.22 -5.92 -4.81
N THR A 75 2.36 -6.85 -4.39
CA THR A 75 1.98 -8.02 -5.18
C THR A 75 0.47 -8.13 -5.19
N LEU A 76 -0.10 -8.26 -6.39
CA LEU A 76 -1.54 -8.48 -6.56
C LEU A 76 -1.82 -9.96 -6.36
N LEU A 77 -2.43 -10.32 -5.24
CA LEU A 77 -2.70 -11.70 -4.88
C LEU A 77 -3.96 -12.24 -5.56
N VAL A 78 -4.98 -11.38 -5.67
CA VAL A 78 -6.26 -11.74 -6.28
C VAL A 78 -6.67 -10.63 -7.23
N LYS A 79 -6.92 -10.99 -8.48
CA LYS A 79 -7.44 -10.08 -9.50
C LYS A 79 -8.79 -10.61 -9.94
N GLY A 80 -9.80 -10.41 -9.10
CA GLY A 80 -11.16 -10.85 -9.38
C GLY A 80 -11.99 -9.80 -10.09
N LYS A 81 -13.19 -10.17 -10.51
CA LYS A 81 -14.12 -9.24 -11.16
C LYS A 81 -14.59 -8.13 -10.23
N THR A 82 -14.80 -8.47 -8.97
CA THR A 82 -15.39 -7.54 -8.00
C THR A 82 -14.46 -7.21 -6.85
N SER A 83 -13.27 -7.81 -6.82
CA SER A 83 -12.31 -7.49 -5.76
C SER A 83 -10.88 -7.69 -6.24
N HIS A 84 -9.99 -6.88 -5.71
CA HIS A 84 -8.55 -7.04 -5.82
C HIS A 84 -7.98 -7.14 -4.41
N VAL A 85 -6.99 -8.00 -4.24
CA VAL A 85 -6.27 -8.11 -2.97
C VAL A 85 -4.79 -7.89 -3.25
N TRP A 86 -4.23 -6.86 -2.62
CA TRP A 86 -2.81 -6.53 -2.71
C TRP A 86 -2.11 -6.83 -1.41
N ARG A 87 -0.90 -7.34 -1.49
CA ARG A 87 0.00 -7.42 -0.33
C ARG A 87 1.20 -6.52 -0.59
N PHE A 88 1.57 -5.74 0.43
CA PHE A 88 2.74 -4.87 0.38
C PHE A 88 3.71 -5.28 1.46
N ASP A 89 4.96 -5.52 1.08
CA ASP A 89 6.06 -5.62 2.01
C ASP A 89 6.72 -4.24 2.05
N MET A 90 6.75 -3.64 3.25
CA MET A 90 7.33 -2.31 3.45
C MET A 90 8.74 -2.50 3.98
N ILE A 91 9.71 -1.95 3.28
CA ILE A 91 11.12 -2.07 3.67
C ILE A 91 11.75 -0.69 3.86
N ASP A 92 12.73 -0.62 4.74
CA ASP A 92 13.48 0.60 5.01
C ASP A 92 14.72 0.70 4.11
N ASP A 93 15.53 1.74 4.30
CA ASP A 93 16.74 1.95 3.49
C ASP A 93 17.78 0.83 3.68
N ALA A 94 17.72 0.12 4.79
CA ALA A 94 18.62 -1.01 5.06
C ALA A 94 18.05 -2.34 4.54
N GLN A 95 16.98 -2.30 3.74
CA GLN A 95 16.32 -3.48 3.16
C GLN A 95 15.70 -4.39 4.23
N ARG A 96 15.36 -3.85 5.39
CA ARG A 96 14.72 -4.62 6.45
C ARG A 96 13.21 -4.55 6.29
N LEU A 97 12.53 -5.66 6.53
CA LEU A 97 11.07 -5.71 6.49
C LEU A 97 10.50 -5.01 7.73
N ILE A 98 9.77 -3.93 7.49
CA ILE A 98 9.19 -3.09 8.55
C ILE A 98 7.76 -3.48 8.84
N SER A 99 6.98 -3.71 7.79
CA SER A 99 5.55 -4.04 7.90
C SER A 99 5.12 -4.88 6.73
N GLN A 100 4.09 -5.68 6.94
CA GLN A 100 3.34 -6.33 5.85
C GLN A 100 1.91 -5.84 5.91
N VAL A 101 1.40 -5.36 4.80
CA VAL A 101 0.06 -4.78 4.72
C VAL A 101 -0.72 -5.49 3.61
N THR A 102 -1.94 -5.90 3.92
CA THR A 102 -2.85 -6.47 2.93
C THR A 102 -4.03 -5.53 2.76
N VAL A 103 -4.31 -5.17 1.51
CA VAL A 103 -5.41 -4.27 1.16
C VAL A 103 -6.38 -5.02 0.27
N THR A 104 -7.64 -5.04 0.66
CA THR A 104 -8.72 -5.56 -0.17
C THR A 104 -9.51 -4.39 -0.73
N LEU A 105 -9.66 -4.34 -2.05
CA LEU A 105 -10.42 -3.31 -2.74
C LEU A 105 -11.66 -3.95 -3.36
N ALA A 106 -12.79 -3.29 -3.21
CA ALA A 106 -13.98 -3.60 -4.00
C ALA A 106 -13.83 -2.90 -5.36
N ILE A 107 -14.10 -3.61 -6.43
CA ILE A 107 -14.06 -3.04 -7.78
C ILE A 107 -15.51 -2.73 -8.17
N VAL A 108 -15.78 -1.46 -8.38
CA VAL A 108 -17.15 -0.97 -8.60
C VAL A 108 -17.24 -0.21 -9.92
N ASP A 109 -18.46 -0.10 -10.45
CA ASP A 109 -18.71 0.60 -11.69
C ASP A 109 -18.92 2.09 -11.47
N PHE A 110 -18.43 2.92 -12.38
CA PHE A 110 -18.70 4.36 -12.36
C PHE A 110 -20.16 4.69 -12.63
N ASP A 111 -20.83 3.88 -13.43
CA ASP A 111 -22.18 4.14 -13.91
C ASP A 111 -23.25 3.63 -12.94
N ARG A 112 -23.12 3.99 -11.68
CA ARG A 112 -24.03 3.45 -10.64
C ARG A 112 -24.98 4.50 -10.15
#